data_d6e2ea4f417f813452ca6e8d24cc8ac2
#
_entry.id   d6e2ea4f417f813452ca6e8d24cc8ac2
#
_cell.length_a   1.000
_cell.length_b   1.000
_cell.length_c   1.000
_cell.angle_alpha   90.00
_cell.angle_beta   90.00
_cell.angle_gamma   90.00
#
_symmetry.space_group_name_H-M   'P 1'
#
loop_
_entity.id
_entity.type
_entity.pdbx_description
1 polymer ?
#
loop_
_entity_poly.entity_id
_entity_poly.type
_entity_poly.pdbx_seq_one_letter_code
_entity_poly.pdbx_strand_id
1 'polypeptide(L)'
;MKGLVYTGTNQYEVRDCVVPEIQSPTDAIVRMNHTSICGTDLHILKGDVPTVEPGRILGHEGVGSIVSLGSAVTDFFVGDSVLISCITSCGTCAACRKGMNSHCATGGWVLGNVIDGTQAEYVRIPHAISSLYKLPGNVDPAEMAGFSDAFPTGMECGTLNAKVQPGKSVAIVGAGPVGIAAMLTSKLYSPYPIVVLDKEDKRLELAKRLGADKVINVDAFDAMEELDSVVDGKGFDSVMEAVGTPTSFDLCQKLLAPGGSLANLGVHGQKATLDLEHLWDHNISINTRLVDTVTIPTLLRLFQAGHFPSTLLTHHYQFSDILKAYQAFQTAPKEGILKVGISF
;
A
#
# COMPACT_ATOMS: atom_id res chain seq x y z
N MET A 1 -7.79 17.28 -20.27
CA MET A 1 -7.21 17.22 -18.92
C MET A 1 -5.73 16.89 -18.99
N LYS A 2 -4.96 17.25 -17.97
CA LYS A 2 -3.57 16.80 -17.83
C LYS A 2 -3.51 15.46 -17.12
N GLY A 3 -2.58 14.57 -17.52
CA GLY A 3 -2.33 13.29 -16.88
C GLY A 3 -0.86 12.88 -17.01
N LEU A 4 -0.33 12.12 -16.03
CA LEU A 4 0.99 11.51 -16.10
C LEU A 4 0.89 10.19 -16.84
N VAL A 5 1.49 10.11 -18.01
CA VAL A 5 1.37 8.98 -18.94
C VAL A 5 2.66 8.17 -18.97
N TYR A 6 2.55 6.88 -18.74
CA TYR A 6 3.61 5.90 -18.98
C TYR A 6 3.80 5.72 -20.51
N THR A 7 5.01 5.87 -21.00
CA THR A 7 5.31 5.77 -22.43
C THR A 7 6.26 4.63 -22.79
N GLY A 8 6.77 3.92 -21.77
CA GLY A 8 7.68 2.80 -21.90
C GLY A 8 8.61 2.69 -20.69
N THR A 9 9.45 1.68 -20.67
CA THR A 9 10.38 1.44 -19.54
C THR A 9 11.24 2.68 -19.26
N ASN A 10 11.16 3.17 -18.02
CA ASN A 10 11.77 4.41 -17.53
C ASN A 10 11.37 5.68 -18.30
N GLN A 11 10.22 5.65 -18.98
CA GLN A 11 9.70 6.78 -19.74
C GLN A 11 8.30 7.13 -19.31
N TYR A 12 8.08 8.37 -18.92
CA TYR A 12 6.80 8.93 -18.52
C TYR A 12 6.80 10.44 -18.72
N GLU A 13 5.65 11.00 -19.03
CA GLU A 13 5.52 12.43 -19.27
C GLU A 13 4.11 12.93 -18.94
N VAL A 14 3.98 14.23 -18.68
CA VAL A 14 2.67 14.89 -18.56
C VAL A 14 2.16 15.23 -19.95
N ARG A 15 0.95 14.74 -20.27
CA ARG A 15 0.27 15.00 -21.57
C ARG A 15 -1.12 15.59 -21.38
N ASP A 16 -1.61 16.19 -22.47
CA ASP A 16 -3.03 16.44 -22.64
C ASP A 16 -3.74 15.15 -23.01
N CYS A 17 -4.70 14.75 -22.15
CA CYS A 17 -5.49 13.55 -22.29
C CYS A 17 -6.98 13.88 -22.42
N VAL A 18 -7.76 12.95 -22.95
CA VAL A 18 -9.22 13.07 -23.01
C VAL A 18 -9.79 12.97 -21.58
N VAL A 19 -10.77 13.81 -21.27
CA VAL A 19 -11.52 13.70 -20.01
C VAL A 19 -12.35 12.42 -20.06
N PRO A 20 -12.28 11.54 -19.03
CA PRO A 20 -13.03 10.29 -19.04
C PRO A 20 -14.55 10.53 -18.96
N GLU A 21 -15.31 9.63 -19.56
CA GLU A 21 -16.76 9.62 -19.55
C GLU A 21 -17.31 8.36 -18.85
N ILE A 22 -18.57 8.40 -18.40
CA ILE A 22 -19.30 7.24 -17.88
C ILE A 22 -19.41 6.19 -19.00
N GLN A 23 -18.90 5.00 -18.76
CA GLN A 23 -18.95 3.86 -19.69
C GLN A 23 -19.93 2.78 -19.23
N SER A 24 -20.24 2.73 -17.92
CA SER A 24 -21.17 1.79 -17.34
C SER A 24 -22.13 2.50 -16.38
N PRO A 25 -23.36 2.02 -16.21
CA PRO A 25 -24.28 2.56 -15.20
C PRO A 25 -23.72 2.56 -13.76
N THR A 26 -22.68 1.77 -13.48
CA THR A 26 -22.07 1.65 -12.15
C THR A 26 -20.82 2.53 -11.96
N ASP A 27 -20.44 3.31 -12.97
CA ASP A 27 -19.23 4.15 -12.93
C ASP A 27 -19.46 5.48 -12.21
N ALA A 28 -18.37 6.06 -11.72
CA ALA A 28 -18.30 7.48 -11.34
C ALA A 28 -17.11 8.15 -12.05
N ILE A 29 -17.22 9.46 -12.32
CA ILE A 29 -16.09 10.31 -12.68
C ILE A 29 -15.75 11.14 -11.45
N VAL A 30 -14.49 11.07 -11.05
CA VAL A 30 -13.94 11.80 -9.91
C VAL A 30 -12.95 12.84 -10.43
N ARG A 31 -13.13 14.10 -10.04
CA ARG A 31 -12.11 15.15 -10.17
C ARG A 31 -11.14 14.95 -9.01
N MET A 32 -9.88 14.77 -9.34
CA MET A 32 -8.84 14.53 -8.34
C MET A 32 -8.53 15.81 -7.55
N ASN A 33 -8.41 15.67 -6.23
CA ASN A 33 -7.90 16.69 -5.34
C ASN A 33 -6.46 16.36 -4.92
N HIS A 34 -6.23 15.09 -4.56
CA HIS A 34 -4.93 14.58 -4.17
C HIS A 34 -4.73 13.16 -4.70
N THR A 35 -3.51 12.85 -5.09
CA THR A 35 -3.04 11.49 -5.36
C THR A 35 -1.70 11.28 -4.67
N SER A 36 -1.13 10.08 -4.76
CA SER A 36 0.20 9.81 -4.23
C SER A 36 1.00 8.91 -5.16
N ILE A 37 2.30 8.83 -4.93
CA ILE A 37 3.19 7.92 -5.66
C ILE A 37 3.38 6.67 -4.81
N CYS A 38 3.17 5.50 -5.41
CA CYS A 38 3.38 4.19 -4.81
C CYS A 38 4.67 3.53 -5.33
N GLY A 39 5.22 2.60 -4.54
CA GLY A 39 6.33 1.74 -4.99
C GLY A 39 5.97 0.95 -6.25
N THR A 40 4.71 0.58 -6.41
CA THR A 40 4.17 -0.09 -7.60
C THR A 40 4.34 0.76 -8.87
N ASP A 41 4.20 2.09 -8.79
CA ASP A 41 4.44 2.97 -9.94
C ASP A 41 5.91 2.86 -10.42
N LEU A 42 6.87 2.72 -9.49
CA LEU A 42 8.28 2.50 -9.84
C LEU A 42 8.53 1.11 -10.44
N HIS A 43 7.79 0.08 -10.01
CA HIS A 43 7.84 -1.24 -10.65
C HIS A 43 7.28 -1.20 -12.08
N ILE A 44 6.20 -0.46 -12.33
CA ILE A 44 5.68 -0.20 -13.67
C ILE A 44 6.75 0.47 -14.54
N LEU A 45 7.39 1.52 -14.03
CA LEU A 45 8.45 2.23 -14.76
C LEU A 45 9.65 1.33 -15.08
N LYS A 46 9.99 0.35 -14.24
CA LYS A 46 11.06 -0.62 -14.52
C LYS A 46 10.66 -1.70 -15.53
N GLY A 47 9.38 -1.82 -15.86
CA GLY A 47 8.86 -2.88 -16.72
C GLY A 47 8.51 -4.19 -15.98
N ASP A 48 8.49 -4.18 -14.64
CA ASP A 48 8.17 -5.36 -13.82
C ASP A 48 6.67 -5.74 -13.88
N VAL A 49 5.81 -4.86 -14.44
CA VAL A 49 4.36 -5.07 -14.57
C VAL A 49 3.95 -5.05 -16.06
N PRO A 50 4.08 -6.18 -16.77
CA PRO A 50 3.90 -6.23 -18.23
C PRO A 50 2.45 -6.00 -18.70
N THR A 51 1.49 -5.96 -17.79
CA THR A 51 0.08 -5.64 -18.09
C THR A 51 -0.17 -4.16 -18.32
N VAL A 52 0.77 -3.29 -17.93
CA VAL A 52 0.67 -1.84 -18.15
C VAL A 52 1.23 -1.48 -19.51
N GLU A 53 0.37 -1.06 -20.42
CA GLU A 53 0.75 -0.70 -21.78
C GLU A 53 1.17 0.78 -21.89
N PRO A 54 2.11 1.13 -22.79
CA PRO A 54 2.39 2.53 -23.13
C PRO A 54 1.13 3.30 -23.52
N GLY A 55 1.00 4.52 -23.02
CA GLY A 55 -0.20 5.37 -23.17
C GLY A 55 -1.08 5.39 -21.91
N ARG A 56 -0.80 4.56 -20.92
CA ARG A 56 -1.56 4.46 -19.67
C ARG A 56 -1.26 5.65 -18.74
N ILE A 57 -2.32 6.31 -18.21
CA ILE A 57 -2.18 7.23 -17.08
C ILE A 57 -1.94 6.41 -15.82
N LEU A 58 -0.89 6.73 -15.07
CA LEU A 58 -0.49 6.03 -13.86
C LEU A 58 -1.36 6.37 -12.64
N GLY A 59 -1.10 5.67 -11.53
CA GLY A 59 -1.69 5.92 -10.22
C GLY A 59 -2.95 5.11 -9.91
N HIS A 60 -3.06 4.70 -8.64
CA HIS A 60 -4.18 3.90 -8.12
C HIS A 60 -4.61 4.38 -6.72
N GLU A 61 -4.01 5.43 -6.20
CA GLU A 61 -4.29 6.01 -4.90
C GLU A 61 -4.82 7.43 -5.05
N GLY A 62 -5.77 7.84 -4.22
CA GLY A 62 -6.16 9.24 -4.19
C GLY A 62 -7.51 9.52 -3.57
N VAL A 63 -7.78 10.81 -3.50
CA VAL A 63 -9.04 11.40 -3.05
C VAL A 63 -9.49 12.47 -4.02
N GLY A 64 -10.79 12.64 -4.16
CA GLY A 64 -11.34 13.62 -5.07
C GLY A 64 -12.81 13.92 -4.81
N SER A 65 -13.40 14.68 -5.71
CA SER A 65 -14.82 15.04 -5.67
C SER A 65 -15.54 14.44 -6.87
N ILE A 66 -16.68 13.81 -6.63
CA ILE A 66 -17.52 13.23 -7.69
C ILE A 66 -18.08 14.33 -8.57
N VAL A 67 -17.91 14.22 -9.89
CA VAL A 67 -18.41 15.18 -10.88
C VAL A 67 -19.47 14.57 -11.79
N SER A 68 -19.52 13.25 -11.93
CA SER A 68 -20.56 12.55 -12.72
C SER A 68 -20.77 11.15 -12.17
N LEU A 69 -21.99 10.64 -12.28
CA LEU A 69 -22.41 9.33 -11.80
C LEU A 69 -23.19 8.57 -12.88
N GLY A 70 -22.90 7.28 -12.99
CA GLY A 70 -23.74 6.35 -13.74
C GLY A 70 -25.10 6.14 -13.08
N SER A 71 -26.11 5.79 -13.89
CA SER A 71 -27.51 5.74 -13.46
C SER A 71 -27.83 4.69 -12.37
N ALA A 72 -26.94 3.72 -12.14
CA ALA A 72 -27.09 2.70 -11.11
C ALA A 72 -26.34 3.05 -9.79
N VAL A 73 -25.66 4.18 -9.72
CA VAL A 73 -24.95 4.63 -8.51
C VAL A 73 -25.93 5.44 -7.65
N THR A 74 -26.37 4.86 -6.53
CA THR A 74 -27.41 5.43 -5.65
C THR A 74 -26.89 5.99 -4.33
N ASP A 75 -25.69 5.57 -3.90
CA ASP A 75 -25.16 5.86 -2.56
C ASP A 75 -24.34 7.14 -2.51
N PHE A 76 -24.06 7.73 -3.67
CA PHE A 76 -23.27 8.92 -3.84
C PHE A 76 -24.00 10.03 -4.59
N PHE A 77 -23.55 11.27 -4.37
CA PHE A 77 -24.03 12.47 -5.05
C PHE A 77 -22.87 13.22 -5.70
N VAL A 78 -23.17 13.96 -6.77
CA VAL A 78 -22.22 14.91 -7.36
C VAL A 78 -21.83 15.93 -6.29
N GLY A 79 -20.52 16.15 -6.12
CA GLY A 79 -19.93 16.98 -5.07
C GLY A 79 -19.46 16.21 -3.83
N ASP A 80 -19.84 14.93 -3.65
CA ASP A 80 -19.31 14.12 -2.55
C ASP A 80 -17.78 14.02 -2.63
N SER A 81 -17.12 14.25 -1.49
CA SER A 81 -15.68 14.01 -1.33
C SER A 81 -15.43 12.53 -1.01
N VAL A 82 -14.58 11.89 -1.79
CA VAL A 82 -14.39 10.44 -1.73
C VAL A 82 -12.93 10.02 -1.73
N LEU A 83 -12.64 8.97 -0.97
CA LEU A 83 -11.43 8.15 -1.09
C LEU A 83 -11.64 7.12 -2.19
N ILE A 84 -10.65 6.99 -3.07
CA ILE A 84 -10.64 5.99 -4.14
C ILE A 84 -9.88 4.75 -3.64
N SER A 85 -10.52 3.59 -3.68
CA SER A 85 -9.84 2.31 -3.41
C SER A 85 -8.87 1.98 -4.54
N CYS A 86 -7.67 1.49 -4.22
CA CYS A 86 -6.73 0.96 -5.21
C CYS A 86 -7.29 -0.30 -5.92
N ILE A 87 -8.28 -0.94 -5.33
CA ILE A 87 -8.99 -2.11 -5.86
C ILE A 87 -10.43 -1.71 -6.20
N THR A 88 -10.83 -1.92 -7.44
CA THR A 88 -12.23 -1.78 -7.84
C THR A 88 -12.94 -3.13 -7.74
N SER A 89 -14.21 -3.16 -7.35
CA SER A 89 -14.90 -4.44 -7.19
C SER A 89 -16.41 -4.34 -7.43
N CYS A 90 -16.98 -5.36 -8.08
CA CYS A 90 -18.43 -5.38 -8.35
C CYS A 90 -19.29 -5.75 -7.13
N GLY A 91 -18.69 -6.26 -6.04
CA GLY A 91 -19.41 -6.70 -4.84
C GLY A 91 -20.24 -7.99 -4.98
N THR A 92 -20.46 -8.51 -6.19
CA THR A 92 -21.45 -9.58 -6.44
C THR A 92 -20.87 -10.88 -7.01
N CYS A 93 -19.70 -10.87 -7.64
CA CYS A 93 -19.07 -12.07 -8.19
C CYS A 93 -18.58 -13.03 -7.10
N ALA A 94 -18.20 -14.25 -7.49
CA ALA A 94 -17.77 -15.30 -6.56
C ALA A 94 -16.56 -14.88 -5.71
N ALA A 95 -15.61 -14.12 -6.28
CA ALA A 95 -14.45 -13.61 -5.56
C ALA A 95 -14.89 -12.54 -4.53
N CYS A 96 -15.63 -11.53 -4.94
CA CYS A 96 -16.10 -10.46 -4.04
C CYS A 96 -16.93 -11.02 -2.87
N ARG A 97 -17.80 -12.01 -3.12
CA ARG A 97 -18.60 -12.66 -2.05
C ARG A 97 -17.74 -13.42 -1.02
N LYS A 98 -16.48 -13.71 -1.34
CA LYS A 98 -15.49 -14.30 -0.42
C LYS A 98 -14.59 -13.24 0.22
N GLY A 99 -14.83 -11.94 -0.04
CA GLY A 99 -13.95 -10.85 0.41
C GLY A 99 -12.62 -10.77 -0.35
N MET A 100 -12.56 -11.36 -1.55
CA MET A 100 -11.38 -11.33 -2.43
C MET A 100 -11.60 -10.32 -3.56
N ASN A 101 -11.73 -9.05 -3.20
CA ASN A 101 -12.07 -7.97 -4.13
C ASN A 101 -10.98 -7.75 -5.20
N SER A 102 -9.73 -7.97 -4.85
CA SER A 102 -8.58 -7.91 -5.77
C SER A 102 -8.70 -8.90 -6.94
N HIS A 103 -9.49 -9.96 -6.77
CA HIS A 103 -9.77 -10.99 -7.78
C HIS A 103 -11.19 -10.83 -8.38
N CYS A 104 -11.76 -9.63 -8.33
CA CYS A 104 -13.06 -9.34 -8.91
C CYS A 104 -13.05 -9.66 -10.42
N ALA A 105 -14.09 -10.35 -10.90
CA ALA A 105 -14.18 -10.77 -12.30
C ALA A 105 -14.21 -9.59 -13.31
N THR A 106 -14.64 -8.41 -12.87
CA THR A 106 -14.78 -7.19 -13.71
C THR A 106 -14.10 -5.96 -13.10
N GLY A 107 -13.21 -6.18 -12.14
CA GLY A 107 -12.47 -5.15 -11.43
C GLY A 107 -11.11 -5.68 -10.98
N GLY A 108 -10.78 -5.48 -9.70
CA GLY A 108 -9.46 -5.78 -9.13
C GLY A 108 -8.55 -4.57 -9.21
N TRP A 109 -7.24 -4.78 -9.28
CA TRP A 109 -6.29 -3.71 -9.53
C TRP A 109 -6.28 -3.33 -11.02
N VAL A 110 -7.19 -2.44 -11.40
CA VAL A 110 -7.33 -1.98 -12.80
C VAL A 110 -6.85 -0.53 -12.99
N LEU A 111 -6.96 0.34 -11.97
CA LEU A 111 -6.54 1.74 -12.04
C LEU A 111 -5.03 1.84 -12.20
N GLY A 112 -4.58 2.64 -13.17
CA GLY A 112 -3.15 2.79 -13.49
C GLY A 112 -2.49 1.55 -14.08
N ASN A 113 -3.27 0.48 -14.30
CA ASN A 113 -2.84 -0.79 -14.88
C ASN A 113 -3.58 -1.04 -16.21
N VAL A 114 -4.81 -1.52 -16.15
CA VAL A 114 -5.62 -1.87 -17.33
C VAL A 114 -6.42 -0.67 -17.87
N ILE A 115 -6.80 0.24 -16.98
CA ILE A 115 -7.47 1.50 -17.32
C ILE A 115 -6.67 2.67 -16.73
N ASP A 116 -6.95 3.88 -17.18
CA ASP A 116 -6.31 5.10 -16.71
C ASP A 116 -6.50 5.30 -15.20
N GLY A 117 -5.44 5.77 -14.56
CA GLY A 117 -5.32 5.89 -13.11
C GLY A 117 -5.54 7.30 -12.56
N THR A 118 -5.16 7.47 -11.30
CA THR A 118 -5.45 8.64 -10.48
C THR A 118 -4.45 9.79 -10.64
N GLN A 119 -3.35 9.62 -11.37
CA GLN A 119 -2.36 10.69 -11.61
C GLN A 119 -2.75 11.55 -12.82
N ALA A 120 -4.00 12.04 -12.80
CA ALA A 120 -4.60 12.97 -13.76
C ALA A 120 -5.66 13.83 -13.08
N GLU A 121 -6.10 14.92 -13.72
CA GLU A 121 -7.12 15.82 -13.16
C GLU A 121 -8.48 15.13 -12.95
N TYR A 122 -8.81 14.11 -13.75
CA TYR A 122 -10.03 13.32 -13.66
C TYR A 122 -9.75 11.84 -13.86
N VAL A 123 -10.52 10.98 -13.17
CA VAL A 123 -10.43 9.54 -13.31
C VAL A 123 -11.83 8.91 -13.33
N ARG A 124 -12.02 7.88 -14.16
CA ARG A 124 -13.21 7.03 -14.16
C ARG A 124 -13.03 5.88 -13.17
N ILE A 125 -13.95 5.74 -12.25
CA ILE A 125 -13.97 4.68 -11.25
C ILE A 125 -15.07 3.68 -11.57
N PRO A 126 -14.73 2.45 -12.02
CA PRO A 126 -15.71 1.37 -12.17
C PRO A 126 -16.27 0.92 -10.82
N HIS A 127 -17.53 0.43 -10.86
CA HIS A 127 -18.18 -0.12 -9.66
C HIS A 127 -18.14 0.85 -8.46
N ALA A 128 -18.51 2.10 -8.67
CA ALA A 128 -18.34 3.20 -7.73
C ALA A 128 -18.84 2.88 -6.30
N ILE A 129 -19.95 2.16 -6.15
CA ILE A 129 -20.54 1.83 -4.84
C ILE A 129 -19.57 1.03 -3.95
N SER A 130 -18.79 0.12 -4.53
CA SER A 130 -17.84 -0.72 -3.79
C SER A 130 -16.37 -0.27 -3.94
N SER A 131 -16.10 0.76 -4.75
CA SER A 131 -14.75 1.24 -5.05
C SER A 131 -14.47 2.64 -4.50
N LEU A 132 -15.48 3.33 -4.00
CA LEU A 132 -15.39 4.66 -3.40
C LEU A 132 -15.87 4.63 -1.95
N TYR A 133 -15.26 5.48 -1.12
CA TYR A 133 -15.64 5.67 0.27
C TYR A 133 -15.78 7.15 0.59
N LYS A 134 -16.94 7.57 1.15
CA LYS A 134 -17.14 8.97 1.56
C LYS A 134 -16.10 9.35 2.60
N LEU A 135 -15.44 10.48 2.39
CA LEU A 135 -14.54 11.02 3.39
C LEU A 135 -15.34 11.61 4.55
N PRO A 136 -14.88 11.42 5.79
CA PRO A 136 -15.44 12.13 6.94
C PRO A 136 -15.23 13.64 6.80
N GLY A 137 -16.25 14.43 7.17
CA GLY A 137 -16.23 15.89 6.98
C GLY A 137 -15.20 16.66 7.79
N ASN A 138 -14.53 16.00 8.74
CA ASN A 138 -13.55 16.60 9.66
C ASN A 138 -12.10 16.14 9.40
N VAL A 139 -11.81 15.54 8.24
CA VAL A 139 -10.47 15.09 7.87
C VAL A 139 -9.89 15.97 6.76
N ASP A 140 -8.59 16.17 6.76
CA ASP A 140 -7.88 16.78 5.64
C ASP A 140 -7.78 15.73 4.50
N PRO A 141 -8.38 15.98 3.31
CA PRO A 141 -8.29 15.05 2.19
C PRO A 141 -6.85 14.71 1.78
N ALA A 142 -5.90 15.64 1.97
CA ALA A 142 -4.50 15.41 1.64
C ALA A 142 -3.90 14.25 2.45
N GLU A 143 -4.35 14.05 3.69
CA GLU A 143 -3.85 12.98 4.57
C GLU A 143 -4.43 11.61 4.22
N MET A 144 -5.54 11.58 3.47
CA MET A 144 -6.31 10.34 3.24
C MET A 144 -5.76 9.47 2.12
N ALA A 145 -4.92 9.98 1.21
CA ALA A 145 -4.42 9.20 0.08
C ALA A 145 -3.73 7.88 0.49
N GLY A 146 -3.05 7.85 1.66
CA GLY A 146 -2.46 6.63 2.20
C GLY A 146 -3.47 5.52 2.57
N PHE A 147 -4.73 5.88 2.78
CA PHE A 147 -5.82 4.93 3.06
C PHE A 147 -6.41 4.29 1.80
N SER A 148 -6.02 4.76 0.61
CA SER A 148 -6.36 4.11 -0.66
C SER A 148 -5.71 2.74 -0.81
N ASP A 149 -4.46 2.58 -0.33
CA ASP A 149 -3.64 1.40 -0.55
C ASP A 149 -2.75 1.04 0.66
N ALA A 150 -1.83 1.91 1.09
CA ALA A 150 -0.79 1.56 2.05
C ALA A 150 -1.33 1.04 3.39
N PHE A 151 -2.33 1.69 3.98
CA PHE A 151 -2.93 1.23 5.24
C PHE A 151 -3.72 -0.07 5.10
N PRO A 152 -4.65 -0.23 4.12
CA PRO A 152 -5.31 -1.52 3.93
C PRO A 152 -4.32 -2.64 3.56
N THR A 153 -3.28 -2.37 2.76
CA THR A 153 -2.22 -3.34 2.46
C THR A 153 -1.46 -3.74 3.74
N GLY A 154 -1.04 -2.78 4.55
CA GLY A 154 -0.39 -3.04 5.83
C GLY A 154 -1.25 -3.87 6.78
N MET A 155 -2.55 -3.58 6.84
CA MET A 155 -3.49 -4.32 7.69
C MET A 155 -3.81 -5.71 7.15
N GLU A 156 -4.26 -5.81 5.90
CA GLU A 156 -4.77 -7.06 5.32
C GLU A 156 -3.65 -8.02 4.97
N CYS A 157 -2.63 -7.54 4.24
CA CYS A 157 -1.52 -8.36 3.78
C CYS A 157 -0.46 -8.55 4.87
N GLY A 158 -0.30 -7.58 5.78
CA GLY A 158 0.65 -7.63 6.89
C GLY A 158 0.02 -8.18 8.17
N THR A 159 -0.58 -7.31 8.95
CA THR A 159 -1.05 -7.57 10.32
C THR A 159 -1.92 -8.82 10.43
N LEU A 160 -2.97 -8.92 9.58
CA LEU A 160 -3.91 -10.06 9.61
C LEU A 160 -3.27 -11.34 9.08
N ASN A 161 -2.52 -11.27 7.98
CA ASN A 161 -1.86 -12.44 7.40
C ASN A 161 -0.71 -12.97 8.27
N ALA A 162 0.04 -12.08 8.94
CA ALA A 162 1.05 -12.48 9.93
C ALA A 162 0.44 -12.96 11.25
N LYS A 163 -0.90 -12.92 11.37
CA LYS A 163 -1.63 -13.38 12.57
C LYS A 163 -1.18 -12.68 13.85
N VAL A 164 -0.96 -11.36 13.78
CA VAL A 164 -0.53 -10.57 14.93
C VAL A 164 -1.52 -10.71 16.09
N GLN A 165 -1.01 -10.94 17.30
CA GLN A 165 -1.79 -11.18 18.51
C GLN A 165 -1.22 -10.40 19.71
N PRO A 166 -2.02 -10.12 20.74
CA PRO A 166 -1.55 -9.45 21.93
C PRO A 166 -0.36 -10.18 22.59
N GLY A 167 0.68 -9.43 22.93
CA GLY A 167 1.87 -9.93 23.62
C GLY A 167 2.81 -10.80 22.78
N LYS A 168 2.50 -11.03 21.49
CA LYS A 168 3.35 -11.78 20.56
C LYS A 168 4.35 -10.86 19.88
N SER A 169 5.54 -11.39 19.57
CA SER A 169 6.61 -10.64 18.92
C SER A 169 6.38 -10.46 17.42
N VAL A 170 6.72 -9.27 16.91
CA VAL A 170 6.55 -8.93 15.50
C VAL A 170 7.86 -8.38 14.93
N ALA A 171 8.32 -8.93 13.80
CA ALA A 171 9.38 -8.38 12.99
C ALA A 171 8.83 -7.90 11.64
N ILE A 172 9.21 -6.68 11.23
CA ILE A 172 8.83 -6.10 9.94
C ILE A 172 10.09 -5.75 9.18
N VAL A 173 10.35 -6.45 8.09
CA VAL A 173 11.49 -6.21 7.20
C VAL A 173 11.08 -5.26 6.09
N GLY A 174 11.61 -4.04 6.14
CA GLY A 174 11.28 -2.92 5.29
C GLY A 174 10.50 -1.83 6.01
N ALA A 175 11.10 -0.65 6.17
CA ALA A 175 10.48 0.55 6.76
C ALA A 175 9.96 1.53 5.69
N GLY A 176 9.54 1.02 4.53
CA GLY A 176 8.81 1.77 3.51
C GLY A 176 7.35 2.06 3.91
N PRO A 177 6.55 2.72 3.04
CA PRO A 177 5.17 3.11 3.37
C PRO A 177 4.30 1.95 3.84
N VAL A 178 4.40 0.79 3.16
CA VAL A 178 3.63 -0.41 3.49
C VAL A 178 4.12 -1.04 4.80
N GLY A 179 5.44 -1.11 5.03
CA GLY A 179 5.99 -1.64 6.29
C GLY A 179 5.64 -0.77 7.49
N ILE A 180 5.67 0.56 7.36
CA ILE A 180 5.21 1.48 8.41
C ILE A 180 3.70 1.36 8.63
N ALA A 181 2.89 1.22 7.58
CA ALA A 181 1.46 0.98 7.72
C ALA A 181 1.18 -0.37 8.42
N ALA A 182 1.95 -1.43 8.09
CA ALA A 182 1.86 -2.72 8.77
C ALA A 182 2.25 -2.62 10.27
N MET A 183 3.28 -1.85 10.60
CA MET A 183 3.64 -1.54 11.98
C MET A 183 2.50 -0.84 12.72
N LEU A 184 1.95 0.23 12.14
CA LEU A 184 0.89 1.01 12.76
C LEU A 184 -0.40 0.20 12.95
N THR A 185 -0.78 -0.62 11.98
CA THR A 185 -1.94 -1.50 12.07
C THR A 185 -1.71 -2.67 13.03
N SER A 186 -0.47 -3.17 13.17
CA SER A 186 -0.12 -4.18 14.17
C SER A 186 -0.29 -3.67 15.60
N LYS A 187 0.00 -2.38 15.86
CA LYS A 187 -0.19 -1.78 17.20
C LYS A 187 -1.63 -1.86 17.70
N LEU A 188 -2.62 -1.93 16.81
CA LEU A 188 -4.03 -2.12 17.19
C LEU A 188 -4.27 -3.46 17.92
N TYR A 189 -3.38 -4.43 17.76
CA TYR A 189 -3.44 -5.75 18.37
C TYR A 189 -2.54 -5.91 19.60
N SER A 190 -1.87 -4.84 20.04
CA SER A 190 -1.01 -4.83 21.23
C SER A 190 0.06 -5.95 21.26
N PRO A 191 0.81 -6.20 20.17
CA PRO A 191 1.94 -7.13 20.20
C PRO A 191 3.12 -6.52 21.00
N TYR A 192 4.09 -7.36 21.39
CA TYR A 192 5.33 -6.89 22.00
C TYR A 192 6.43 -7.95 21.91
N PRO A 193 7.65 -7.59 21.48
CA PRO A 193 8.00 -6.29 20.88
C PRO A 193 7.62 -6.19 19.40
N ILE A 194 7.51 -4.97 18.87
CA ILE A 194 7.51 -4.68 17.43
C ILE A 194 8.90 -4.20 17.04
N VAL A 195 9.57 -4.97 16.19
CA VAL A 195 10.89 -4.66 15.64
C VAL A 195 10.77 -4.32 14.16
N VAL A 196 11.32 -3.18 13.75
CA VAL A 196 11.35 -2.77 12.35
C VAL A 196 12.79 -2.80 11.84
N LEU A 197 12.98 -3.44 10.69
CA LEU A 197 14.28 -3.62 10.05
C LEU A 197 14.32 -2.89 8.71
N ASP A 198 15.40 -2.17 8.46
CA ASP A 198 15.69 -1.55 7.16
C ASP A 198 17.22 -1.33 7.07
N LYS A 199 17.72 -0.99 5.89
CA LYS A 199 19.09 -0.56 5.68
C LYS A 199 19.30 0.96 5.77
N GLU A 200 18.21 1.73 5.76
CA GLU A 200 18.23 3.18 5.69
C GLU A 200 17.88 3.78 7.06
N ASP A 201 18.88 4.36 7.73
CA ASP A 201 18.74 4.90 9.09
C ASP A 201 17.63 5.94 9.22
N LYS A 202 17.46 6.83 8.23
CA LYS A 202 16.38 7.84 8.25
C LYS A 202 14.98 7.21 8.31
N ARG A 203 14.77 6.07 7.65
CA ARG A 203 13.52 5.31 7.72
C ARG A 203 13.34 4.63 9.07
N LEU A 204 14.42 4.10 9.63
CA LEU A 204 14.45 3.50 10.97
C LEU A 204 14.15 4.54 12.05
N GLU A 205 14.73 5.75 11.97
CA GLU A 205 14.41 6.86 12.85
C GLU A 205 12.92 7.24 12.79
N LEU A 206 12.33 7.25 11.59
CA LEU A 206 10.90 7.51 11.42
C LEU A 206 10.07 6.38 12.06
N ALA A 207 10.41 5.11 11.81
CA ALA A 207 9.73 3.97 12.44
C ALA A 207 9.77 4.05 13.97
N LYS A 208 10.93 4.43 14.54
CA LYS A 208 11.07 4.62 15.99
C LYS A 208 10.17 5.74 16.52
N ARG A 209 10.14 6.90 15.84
CA ARG A 209 9.25 8.02 16.21
C ARG A 209 7.76 7.63 16.13
N LEU A 210 7.38 6.78 15.17
CA LEU A 210 6.01 6.29 14.98
C LEU A 210 5.66 5.13 15.93
N GLY A 211 6.62 4.68 16.76
CA GLY A 211 6.37 3.79 17.88
C GLY A 211 6.75 2.33 17.64
N ALA A 212 7.76 2.04 16.83
CA ALA A 212 8.47 0.77 16.91
C ALA A 212 9.15 0.63 18.28
N ASP A 213 9.06 -0.53 18.91
CA ASP A 213 9.76 -0.79 20.16
C ASP A 213 11.26 -0.80 19.96
N LYS A 214 11.71 -1.43 18.86
CA LYS A 214 13.10 -1.47 18.43
C LYS A 214 13.21 -1.27 16.91
N VAL A 215 14.32 -0.71 16.48
CA VAL A 215 14.68 -0.59 15.06
C VAL A 215 16.10 -1.13 14.87
N ILE A 216 16.34 -1.85 13.77
CA ILE A 216 17.64 -2.48 13.51
C ILE A 216 18.01 -2.23 12.06
N ASN A 217 19.23 -1.69 11.86
CA ASN A 217 19.82 -1.59 10.53
C ASN A 217 20.41 -2.95 10.14
N VAL A 218 19.85 -3.57 9.08
CA VAL A 218 20.26 -4.92 8.64
C VAL A 218 21.68 -4.99 8.09
N ASP A 219 22.29 -3.86 7.74
CA ASP A 219 23.68 -3.78 7.28
C ASP A 219 24.67 -3.58 8.44
N ALA A 220 24.20 -3.45 9.70
CA ALA A 220 25.04 -3.36 10.87
C ALA A 220 25.71 -4.72 11.16
N PHE A 221 26.99 -4.68 11.60
CA PHE A 221 27.78 -5.90 11.83
C PHE A 221 27.16 -6.85 12.87
N ASP A 222 26.50 -6.30 13.88
CA ASP A 222 25.88 -7.02 14.99
C ASP A 222 24.36 -7.19 14.88
N ALA A 223 23.78 -6.90 13.70
CA ALA A 223 22.32 -6.89 13.49
C ALA A 223 21.65 -8.22 13.91
N MET A 224 22.24 -9.37 13.57
CA MET A 224 21.65 -10.68 13.90
C MET A 224 21.76 -10.98 15.40
N GLU A 225 22.87 -10.63 16.05
CA GLU A 225 23.04 -10.79 17.52
C GLU A 225 22.05 -9.90 18.26
N GLU A 226 21.82 -8.69 17.75
CA GLU A 226 20.87 -7.75 18.31
C GLU A 226 19.43 -8.28 18.17
N LEU A 227 19.06 -8.86 17.02
CA LEU A 227 17.77 -9.50 16.78
C LEU A 227 17.53 -10.69 17.72
N ASP A 228 18.50 -11.58 17.84
CA ASP A 228 18.44 -12.74 18.74
C ASP A 228 18.25 -12.32 20.19
N SER A 229 18.93 -11.24 20.62
CA SER A 229 18.79 -10.72 21.99
C SER A 229 17.36 -10.20 22.31
N VAL A 230 16.63 -9.73 21.30
CA VAL A 230 15.27 -9.20 21.48
C VAL A 230 14.25 -10.29 21.79
N VAL A 231 14.46 -11.49 21.27
CA VAL A 231 13.52 -12.62 21.35
C VAL A 231 14.14 -13.84 22.04
N ASP A 232 15.23 -13.67 22.81
CA ASP A 232 15.97 -14.74 23.49
C ASP A 232 16.38 -15.90 22.55
N GLY A 233 16.73 -15.60 21.30
CA GLY A 233 17.09 -16.59 20.28
C GLY A 233 15.95 -17.49 19.80
N LYS A 234 14.67 -17.16 20.13
CA LYS A 234 13.51 -18.01 19.81
C LYS A 234 12.85 -17.66 18.48
N GLY A 235 13.26 -16.57 17.83
CA GLY A 235 12.61 -16.02 16.64
C GLY A 235 11.31 -15.25 16.94
N PHE A 236 10.67 -14.75 15.90
CA PHE A 236 9.46 -13.92 15.98
C PHE A 236 8.20 -14.73 15.68
N ASP A 237 7.13 -14.49 16.45
CA ASP A 237 5.81 -15.11 16.22
C ASP A 237 5.18 -14.65 14.91
N SER A 238 5.38 -13.38 14.54
CA SER A 238 4.86 -12.77 13.31
C SER A 238 6.00 -12.06 12.56
N VAL A 239 6.20 -12.41 11.30
CA VAL A 239 7.22 -11.80 10.44
C VAL A 239 6.55 -11.25 9.19
N MET A 240 6.91 -10.03 8.79
CA MET A 240 6.37 -9.36 7.61
C MET A 240 7.48 -8.97 6.66
N GLU A 241 7.39 -9.42 5.41
CA GLU A 241 8.27 -9.04 4.31
C GLU A 241 7.64 -7.89 3.54
N ALA A 242 8.24 -6.67 3.59
CA ALA A 242 7.69 -5.45 2.99
C ALA A 242 8.68 -4.74 2.03
N VAL A 243 9.60 -5.49 1.41
CA VAL A 243 10.62 -5.01 0.46
C VAL A 243 10.43 -5.59 -0.93
N GLY A 244 10.16 -6.89 -1.06
CA GLY A 244 9.97 -7.60 -2.31
C GLY A 244 11.27 -8.09 -2.97
N THR A 245 12.27 -8.50 -2.18
CA THR A 245 13.54 -9.02 -2.71
C THR A 245 13.84 -10.43 -2.19
N PRO A 246 14.63 -11.25 -2.94
CA PRO A 246 15.08 -12.54 -2.44
C PRO A 246 15.80 -12.47 -1.09
N THR A 247 16.63 -11.43 -0.89
CA THR A 247 17.40 -11.24 0.34
C THR A 247 16.52 -10.92 1.55
N SER A 248 15.51 -10.04 1.40
CA SER A 248 14.58 -9.75 2.49
C SER A 248 13.69 -10.93 2.82
N PHE A 249 13.28 -11.70 1.81
CA PHE A 249 12.50 -12.92 2.03
C PHE A 249 13.33 -14.00 2.75
N ASP A 250 14.61 -14.18 2.40
CA ASP A 250 15.54 -15.07 3.10
C ASP A 250 15.72 -14.65 4.56
N LEU A 251 15.94 -13.36 4.82
CA LEU A 251 16.00 -12.83 6.18
C LEU A 251 14.71 -13.14 6.97
N CYS A 252 13.54 -12.90 6.37
CA CYS A 252 12.26 -13.16 7.03
C CYS A 252 12.09 -14.63 7.44
N GLN A 253 12.58 -15.58 6.64
CA GLN A 253 12.56 -17.00 6.98
C GLN A 253 13.40 -17.32 8.22
N LYS A 254 14.59 -16.72 8.31
CA LYS A 254 15.52 -16.90 9.45
C LYS A 254 15.01 -16.28 10.75
N LEU A 255 14.12 -15.29 10.65
CA LEU A 255 13.52 -14.63 11.81
C LEU A 255 12.32 -15.37 12.41
N LEU A 256 11.78 -16.41 11.74
CA LEU A 256 10.58 -17.10 12.20
C LEU A 256 10.84 -17.98 13.42
N ALA A 257 10.00 -17.82 14.44
CA ALA A 257 9.89 -18.78 15.54
C ALA A 257 9.16 -20.05 15.08
N PRO A 258 9.39 -21.20 15.72
CA PRO A 258 8.49 -22.34 15.59
C PRO A 258 7.04 -21.96 15.88
N GLY A 259 6.10 -22.33 14.98
CA GLY A 259 4.69 -21.92 15.05
C GLY A 259 4.42 -20.51 14.51
N GLY A 260 5.45 -19.80 14.06
CA GLY A 260 5.34 -18.42 13.55
C GLY A 260 4.64 -18.30 12.20
N SER A 261 4.25 -17.08 11.86
CA SER A 261 3.57 -16.76 10.61
C SER A 261 4.32 -15.68 9.84
N LEU A 262 4.70 -15.97 8.59
CA LEU A 262 5.29 -15.03 7.66
C LEU A 262 4.21 -14.50 6.71
N ALA A 263 4.09 -13.19 6.62
CA ALA A 263 3.28 -12.50 5.65
C ALA A 263 4.17 -11.80 4.62
N ASN A 264 3.96 -12.08 3.34
CA ASN A 264 4.65 -11.41 2.24
C ASN A 264 3.78 -10.28 1.68
N LEU A 265 4.26 -9.03 1.82
CA LEU A 265 3.62 -7.82 1.32
C LEU A 265 4.34 -7.27 0.08
N GLY A 266 5.66 -7.48 0.02
CA GLY A 266 6.51 -6.97 -1.04
C GLY A 266 6.17 -7.58 -2.40
N VAL A 267 6.29 -6.78 -3.47
CA VAL A 267 6.14 -7.23 -4.86
C VAL A 267 7.48 -7.78 -5.33
N HIS A 268 7.52 -9.08 -5.60
CA HIS A 268 8.75 -9.75 -6.05
C HIS A 268 8.88 -9.72 -7.58
N GLY A 269 9.91 -9.05 -8.09
CA GLY A 269 10.30 -9.09 -9.51
C GLY A 269 11.28 -10.22 -9.85
N GLN A 270 11.80 -10.93 -8.83
CA GLN A 270 12.77 -12.02 -8.96
C GLN A 270 12.33 -13.24 -8.15
N LYS A 271 12.85 -14.43 -8.52
CA LYS A 271 12.58 -15.66 -7.77
C LYS A 271 13.18 -15.57 -6.37
N ALA A 272 12.39 -15.85 -5.36
CA ALA A 272 12.83 -16.07 -3.99
C ALA A 272 12.84 -17.57 -3.66
N THR A 273 13.78 -18.01 -2.85
CA THR A 273 13.93 -19.41 -2.42
C THR A 273 13.17 -19.62 -1.12
N LEU A 274 12.47 -20.75 -1.01
CA LEU A 274 11.88 -21.21 0.24
C LEU A 274 12.76 -22.32 0.81
N ASP A 275 13.32 -22.08 2.00
CA ASP A 275 14.28 -22.93 2.72
C ASP A 275 13.54 -24.06 3.48
N LEU A 276 12.84 -24.93 2.73
CA LEU A 276 12.04 -26.00 3.33
C LEU A 276 12.87 -26.98 4.15
N GLU A 277 14.12 -27.22 3.79
CA GLU A 277 15.06 -28.11 4.51
C GLU A 277 15.31 -27.68 5.97
N HIS A 278 15.11 -26.38 6.28
CA HIS A 278 15.24 -25.83 7.63
C HIS A 278 13.90 -25.52 8.30
N LEU A 279 12.80 -25.49 7.55
CA LEU A 279 11.50 -25.00 8.02
C LEU A 279 10.42 -26.10 8.15
N TRP A 280 10.65 -27.30 7.58
CA TRP A 280 9.62 -28.33 7.45
C TRP A 280 9.04 -28.83 8.79
N ASP A 281 9.81 -28.76 9.87
CA ASP A 281 9.43 -29.20 11.22
C ASP A 281 9.07 -28.06 12.19
N HIS A 282 9.09 -26.80 11.71
CA HIS A 282 8.83 -25.62 12.54
C HIS A 282 7.34 -25.25 12.65
N ASN A 283 6.42 -25.97 12.01
CA ASN A 283 4.97 -25.70 12.04
C ASN A 283 4.57 -24.27 11.63
N ILE A 284 5.33 -23.66 10.73
CA ILE A 284 5.12 -22.28 10.29
C ILE A 284 3.96 -22.13 9.30
N SER A 285 3.51 -20.88 9.13
CA SER A 285 2.62 -20.50 8.04
C SER A 285 3.30 -19.44 7.16
N ILE A 286 3.20 -19.57 5.84
CA ILE A 286 3.62 -18.52 4.89
C ILE A 286 2.38 -18.08 4.11
N ASN A 287 2.07 -16.80 4.15
CA ASN A 287 0.89 -16.22 3.56
C ASN A 287 1.26 -15.14 2.54
N THR A 288 0.67 -15.24 1.35
CA THR A 288 0.73 -14.21 0.32
C THR A 288 -0.67 -13.67 0.05
N ARG A 289 -0.79 -12.37 -0.21
CA ARG A 289 -2.08 -11.76 -0.54
C ARG A 289 -1.88 -10.48 -1.34
N LEU A 290 -2.76 -10.24 -2.31
CA LEU A 290 -3.01 -8.90 -2.83
C LEU A 290 -4.09 -8.27 -1.94
N VAL A 291 -3.96 -6.98 -1.63
CA VAL A 291 -4.94 -6.24 -0.84
C VAL A 291 -6.33 -6.29 -1.47
N ASP A 292 -7.35 -6.47 -0.64
CA ASP A 292 -8.77 -6.48 -1.09
C ASP A 292 -9.51 -5.20 -0.73
N THR A 293 -8.91 -4.35 0.09
CA THR A 293 -9.41 -3.06 0.59
C THR A 293 -10.71 -3.13 1.39
N VAL A 294 -11.06 -4.31 1.86
CA VAL A 294 -12.27 -4.53 2.70
C VAL A 294 -12.15 -3.86 4.07
N THR A 295 -10.96 -3.52 4.51
CA THR A 295 -10.69 -2.88 5.80
C THR A 295 -10.78 -1.36 5.77
N ILE A 296 -10.90 -0.70 4.61
CA ILE A 296 -10.98 0.77 4.50
C ILE A 296 -12.04 1.38 5.43
N PRO A 297 -13.29 0.89 5.52
CA PRO A 297 -14.28 1.47 6.42
C PRO A 297 -13.88 1.43 7.89
N THR A 298 -13.19 0.35 8.30
CA THR A 298 -12.66 0.22 9.66
C THR A 298 -11.51 1.16 9.91
N LEU A 299 -10.56 1.25 8.97
CA LEU A 299 -9.39 2.12 9.05
C LEU A 299 -9.79 3.60 9.12
N LEU A 300 -10.78 4.05 8.33
CA LEU A 300 -11.29 5.42 8.39
C LEU A 300 -11.91 5.74 9.77
N ARG A 301 -12.67 4.82 10.37
CA ARG A 301 -13.21 4.98 11.73
C ARG A 301 -12.10 5.04 12.79
N LEU A 302 -11.08 4.20 12.67
CA LEU A 302 -9.94 4.20 13.59
C LEU A 302 -9.09 5.46 13.45
N PHE A 303 -8.94 5.98 12.23
CA PHE A 303 -8.30 7.28 12.02
C PHE A 303 -9.07 8.41 12.71
N GLN A 304 -10.40 8.48 12.53
CA GLN A 304 -11.24 9.45 13.21
C GLN A 304 -11.17 9.35 14.75
N ALA A 305 -10.95 8.14 15.26
CA ALA A 305 -10.77 7.90 16.71
C ALA A 305 -9.34 8.22 17.20
N GLY A 306 -8.43 8.66 16.32
CA GLY A 306 -7.07 9.08 16.69
C GLY A 306 -6.08 7.91 16.89
N HIS A 307 -6.38 6.72 16.37
CA HIS A 307 -5.48 5.55 16.48
C HIS A 307 -4.28 5.58 15.53
N PHE A 308 -4.29 6.47 14.53
CA PHE A 308 -3.20 6.62 13.57
C PHE A 308 -2.64 8.05 13.60
N PRO A 309 -1.35 8.25 13.25
CA PRO A 309 -0.83 9.57 12.97
C PRO A 309 -1.58 10.19 11.78
N SER A 310 -1.56 11.52 11.68
CA SER A 310 -2.31 12.27 10.67
C SER A 310 -1.98 11.82 9.24
N THR A 311 -0.74 11.40 8.95
CA THR A 311 -0.37 11.02 7.57
C THR A 311 0.88 10.14 7.50
N LEU A 312 0.97 9.36 6.41
CA LEU A 312 2.21 8.73 5.94
C LEU A 312 2.94 9.62 4.92
N LEU A 313 2.30 10.70 4.46
CA LEU A 313 2.86 11.62 3.47
C LEU A 313 3.90 12.51 4.13
N THR A 314 5.14 12.38 3.71
CA THR A 314 6.26 13.19 4.23
C THR A 314 6.62 14.36 3.33
N HIS A 315 6.24 14.28 2.05
CA HIS A 315 6.56 15.28 1.03
C HIS A 315 5.33 15.54 0.16
N HIS A 316 5.18 16.81 -0.27
CA HIS A 316 4.04 17.25 -1.07
C HIS A 316 4.52 18.05 -2.26
N TYR A 317 3.91 17.79 -3.43
CA TYR A 317 4.17 18.50 -4.68
C TYR A 317 2.83 18.89 -5.32
N GLN A 318 2.85 19.96 -6.14
CA GLN A 318 1.75 20.24 -7.06
C GLN A 318 1.85 19.31 -8.27
N PHE A 319 0.73 19.00 -8.91
CA PHE A 319 0.72 18.15 -10.10
C PHE A 319 1.61 18.71 -11.24
N SER A 320 1.75 20.03 -11.34
CA SER A 320 2.68 20.67 -12.28
C SER A 320 4.15 20.25 -12.09
N ASP A 321 4.51 19.80 -10.87
CA ASP A 321 5.84 19.34 -10.48
C ASP A 321 5.94 17.80 -10.34
N ILE A 322 4.98 17.04 -10.84
CA ILE A 322 4.91 15.60 -10.64
C ILE A 322 6.17 14.85 -11.12
N LEU A 323 6.83 15.34 -12.17
CA LEU A 323 8.09 14.76 -12.64
C LEU A 323 9.21 14.92 -11.62
N LYS A 324 9.30 16.06 -10.93
CA LYS A 324 10.24 16.27 -9.81
C LYS A 324 9.89 15.39 -8.62
N ALA A 325 8.59 15.19 -8.35
CA ALA A 325 8.11 14.31 -7.30
C ALA A 325 8.56 12.86 -7.54
N TYR A 326 8.48 12.36 -8.77
CA TYR A 326 8.98 11.05 -9.14
C TYR A 326 10.50 10.93 -8.99
N GLN A 327 11.27 11.95 -9.40
CA GLN A 327 12.72 11.99 -9.19
C GLN A 327 13.08 11.92 -7.70
N ALA A 328 12.39 12.70 -6.86
CA ALA A 328 12.58 12.65 -5.41
C ALA A 328 12.20 11.28 -4.84
N PHE A 329 11.09 10.67 -5.31
CA PHE A 329 10.65 9.37 -4.83
C PHE A 329 11.58 8.22 -5.23
N GLN A 330 12.29 8.32 -6.36
CA GLN A 330 13.33 7.34 -6.75
C GLN A 330 14.52 7.32 -5.79
N THR A 331 14.83 8.45 -5.13
CA THR A 331 15.89 8.57 -4.11
C THR A 331 15.34 8.55 -2.68
N ALA A 332 14.04 8.29 -2.54
CA ALA A 332 13.29 8.36 -1.29
C ALA A 332 13.96 7.73 -0.06
N PRO A 333 14.53 6.50 -0.14
CA PRO A 333 15.11 5.89 1.05
C PRO A 333 16.23 6.74 1.67
N LYS A 334 17.16 7.24 0.85
CA LYS A 334 18.31 8.04 1.27
C LYS A 334 17.92 9.43 1.79
N GLU A 335 16.83 9.99 1.29
CA GLU A 335 16.34 11.32 1.66
C GLU A 335 15.39 11.30 2.88
N GLY A 336 15.01 10.12 3.36
CA GLY A 336 14.03 9.97 4.45
C GLY A 336 12.59 10.24 3.98
N ILE A 337 12.34 10.17 2.68
CA ILE A 337 11.00 10.28 2.10
C ILE A 337 10.28 8.95 2.34
N LEU A 338 9.14 9.00 3.03
CA LEU A 338 8.30 7.82 3.19
C LEU A 338 7.31 7.72 2.03
N LYS A 339 6.46 8.73 1.86
CA LYS A 339 5.46 8.78 0.79
C LYS A 339 5.30 10.20 0.26
N VAL A 340 5.04 10.31 -1.04
CA VAL A 340 4.90 11.59 -1.74
C VAL A 340 3.45 11.80 -2.14
N GLY A 341 2.86 12.89 -1.67
CA GLY A 341 1.54 13.36 -2.06
C GLY A 341 1.62 14.38 -3.21
N ILE A 342 0.62 14.34 -4.07
CA ILE A 342 0.45 15.24 -5.21
C ILE A 342 -0.90 15.93 -5.09
N SER A 343 -0.94 17.26 -5.16
CA SER A 343 -2.16 18.08 -5.16
C SER A 343 -2.43 18.63 -6.56
N PHE A 344 -3.70 18.71 -6.93
CA PHE A 344 -4.16 19.26 -8.22
C PHE A 344 -4.62 20.69 -8.12
#